data_a402629e07df9ce0a78adb2d318d26cd
#
_entry.id   a402629e07df9ce0a78adb2d318d26cd
#
_cell.length_a   1.000
_cell.length_b   1.000
_cell.length_c   1.000
_cell.angle_alpha   90.00
_cell.angle_beta   90.00
_cell.angle_gamma   90.00
#
_symmetry.space_group_name_H-M   'P 1'
#
loop_
_entity.id
_entity.type
_entity.pdbx_description
1 polymer ?
#
loop_
_entity_poly.entity_id
_entity_poly.type
_entity_poly.pdbx_seq_one_letter_code
_entity_poly.pdbx_strand_id
1 'polypeptide(L)'
;MEGVNGTIVILCLVGVALAIFLSYKFNLQMGISAMVFAFIIGVLFMGLRVKNVIAMFPTSVFFQVMALSLFFGVGVVNGTMEIVAKKMLYATRKRPYMLVFMLMLIGFALGILGCVPPAAGAILAVMGFTIAVPSGVDPLICASLGYSCNAGSFVKWGASGAIINAKIAEQGYEAESSAYTWEIFAISTIVSILLIVICFFIWKGYKVKEVVGMEEPKPFTREQKSTLILILVVVFFAVVPGILKTFIGGPFLKKLTEFCDIQVLCLIGFIIAHFLKLAKPREVINKCPWNTLILLAGISMLMSVAVQAGAVTIISDWLTATIPGWLLPFFMCLLGAFLSSFSGGITVVFPMVAPIVPALVQSSGGTLNAMVLFLAAVLGAHFTGMSPFSTGGAVFMGMNRDESIAKRLVTGQLVVCLLGVVLGGIILTILGIVL
;
A
#
# COMPACT_ATOMS: atom_id res chain seq x y z
N MET A 1 -16.12 -10.60 -31.39
CA MET A 1 -16.81 -9.88 -30.33
C MET A 1 -17.62 -10.87 -29.47
N GLU A 2 -17.05 -12.00 -29.12
CA GLU A 2 -17.60 -12.96 -28.17
C GLU A 2 -17.02 -12.62 -26.81
N GLY A 3 -17.86 -12.14 -25.89
CA GLY A 3 -17.47 -12.03 -24.48
C GLY A 3 -17.81 -10.74 -23.71
N VAL A 4 -18.21 -9.66 -24.37
CA VAL A 4 -18.56 -8.43 -23.62
C VAL A 4 -20.00 -8.50 -23.17
N ASN A 5 -20.23 -8.71 -21.86
CA ASN A 5 -21.55 -8.75 -21.27
C ASN A 5 -21.74 -7.64 -20.23
N GLY A 6 -22.21 -6.48 -20.68
CA GLY A 6 -22.40 -5.30 -19.84
C GLY A 6 -23.29 -5.55 -18.62
N THR A 7 -24.28 -6.45 -18.72
CA THR A 7 -25.14 -6.81 -17.58
C THR A 7 -24.34 -7.50 -16.47
N ILE A 8 -23.41 -8.41 -16.84
CA ILE A 8 -22.57 -9.10 -15.86
C ILE A 8 -21.59 -8.13 -15.21
N VAL A 9 -21.03 -7.19 -15.99
CA VAL A 9 -20.15 -6.14 -15.44
C VAL A 9 -20.89 -5.28 -14.43
N ILE A 10 -22.12 -4.87 -14.72
CA ILE A 10 -22.96 -4.14 -13.76
C ILE A 10 -23.23 -5.00 -12.52
N LEU A 11 -23.53 -6.29 -12.65
CA LEU A 11 -23.71 -7.19 -11.53
C LEU A 11 -22.45 -7.29 -10.67
N CYS A 12 -21.24 -7.30 -11.25
CA CYS A 12 -19.99 -7.30 -10.50
C CYS A 12 -19.80 -5.98 -9.73
N LEU A 13 -20.10 -4.83 -10.34
CA LEU A 13 -20.04 -3.52 -9.65
C LEU A 13 -21.05 -3.46 -8.49
N VAL A 14 -22.27 -3.94 -8.71
CA VAL A 14 -23.28 -4.10 -7.65
C VAL A 14 -22.79 -5.05 -6.56
N GLY A 15 -22.13 -6.14 -6.93
CA GLY A 15 -21.51 -7.09 -5.98
C GLY A 15 -20.45 -6.43 -5.11
N VAL A 16 -19.59 -5.58 -5.67
CA VAL A 16 -18.62 -4.78 -4.90
C VAL A 16 -19.34 -3.82 -3.95
N ALA A 17 -20.33 -3.07 -4.44
CA ALA A 17 -21.10 -2.14 -3.62
C ALA A 17 -21.85 -2.85 -2.47
N LEU A 18 -22.44 -4.03 -2.75
CA LEU A 18 -23.07 -4.85 -1.73
C LEU A 18 -22.07 -5.41 -0.73
N ALA A 19 -20.87 -5.82 -1.15
CA ALA A 19 -19.82 -6.28 -0.23
C ALA A 19 -19.38 -5.15 0.72
N ILE A 20 -19.25 -3.91 0.23
CA ILE A 20 -18.98 -2.73 1.04
C ILE A 20 -20.15 -2.47 2.02
N PHE A 21 -21.39 -2.50 1.53
CA PHE A 21 -22.58 -2.29 2.36
C PHE A 21 -22.72 -3.32 3.48
N LEU A 22 -22.52 -4.61 3.16
CA LEU A 22 -22.56 -5.69 4.13
C LEU A 22 -21.47 -5.56 5.19
N SER A 23 -20.28 -5.15 4.77
CA SER A 23 -19.18 -4.88 5.69
C SER A 23 -19.51 -3.73 6.64
N TYR A 24 -20.06 -2.63 6.13
CA TYR A 24 -20.39 -1.45 6.94
C TYR A 24 -21.58 -1.71 7.89
N LYS A 25 -22.66 -2.30 7.39
CA LYS A 25 -23.91 -2.47 8.17
C LYS A 25 -23.88 -3.64 9.13
N PHE A 26 -23.28 -4.77 8.72
CA PHE A 26 -23.30 -6.03 9.46
C PHE A 26 -21.94 -6.44 10.01
N ASN A 27 -20.92 -5.61 9.86
CA ASN A 27 -19.54 -5.89 10.26
C ASN A 27 -18.99 -7.21 9.68
N LEU A 28 -19.49 -7.60 8.48
CA LEU A 28 -18.99 -8.77 7.76
C LEU A 28 -17.64 -8.44 7.09
N GLN A 29 -16.77 -9.44 7.02
CA GLN A 29 -15.50 -9.27 6.33
C GLN A 29 -15.75 -9.13 4.81
N MET A 30 -15.41 -7.95 4.25
CA MET A 30 -15.72 -7.56 2.87
C MET A 30 -15.18 -8.56 1.83
N GLY A 31 -13.97 -9.13 2.06
CA GLY A 31 -13.38 -10.11 1.14
C GLY A 31 -14.19 -11.39 1.04
N ILE A 32 -14.74 -11.89 2.15
CA ILE A 32 -15.61 -13.09 2.14
C ILE A 32 -16.88 -12.79 1.34
N SER A 33 -17.50 -11.62 1.57
CA SER A 33 -18.67 -11.20 0.81
C SER A 33 -18.37 -11.10 -0.69
N ALA A 34 -17.22 -10.54 -1.06
CA ALA A 34 -16.77 -10.45 -2.45
C ALA A 34 -16.52 -11.82 -3.07
N MET A 35 -15.95 -12.80 -2.34
CA MET A 35 -15.81 -14.20 -2.81
C MET A 35 -17.18 -14.81 -3.10
N VAL A 36 -18.16 -14.63 -2.20
CA VAL A 36 -19.51 -15.14 -2.41
C VAL A 36 -20.13 -14.56 -3.67
N PHE A 37 -20.02 -13.25 -3.88
CA PHE A 37 -20.51 -12.62 -5.10
C PHE A 37 -19.76 -13.10 -6.35
N ALA A 38 -18.44 -13.35 -6.26
CA ALA A 38 -17.69 -13.94 -7.37
C ALA A 38 -18.23 -15.33 -7.76
N PHE A 39 -18.58 -16.18 -6.78
CA PHE A 39 -19.21 -17.47 -7.06
C PHE A 39 -20.64 -17.31 -7.61
N ILE A 40 -21.48 -16.47 -7.00
CA ILE A 40 -22.84 -16.25 -7.48
C ILE A 40 -22.83 -15.77 -8.93
N ILE A 41 -22.04 -14.73 -9.25
CA ILE A 41 -22.02 -14.15 -10.58
C ILE A 41 -21.33 -15.09 -11.56
N GLY A 42 -20.17 -15.62 -11.19
CA GLY A 42 -19.39 -16.50 -12.07
C GLY A 42 -20.10 -17.80 -12.40
N VAL A 43 -20.72 -18.47 -11.43
CA VAL A 43 -21.36 -19.77 -11.63
C VAL A 43 -22.78 -19.62 -12.18
N LEU A 44 -23.62 -18.76 -11.57
CA LEU A 44 -25.05 -18.71 -11.93
C LEU A 44 -25.30 -17.85 -13.19
N PHE A 45 -24.56 -16.77 -13.38
CA PHE A 45 -24.82 -15.84 -14.48
C PHE A 45 -23.84 -16.01 -15.65
N MET A 46 -22.59 -16.46 -15.41
CA MET A 46 -21.63 -16.73 -16.48
C MET A 46 -21.51 -18.22 -16.85
N GLY A 47 -22.15 -19.12 -16.08
CA GLY A 47 -22.06 -20.56 -16.31
C GLY A 47 -20.66 -21.16 -16.07
N LEU A 48 -19.81 -20.49 -15.34
CA LEU A 48 -18.46 -20.98 -15.03
C LEU A 48 -18.53 -22.19 -14.08
N ARG A 49 -17.58 -23.11 -14.23
CA ARG A 49 -17.44 -24.17 -13.24
C ARG A 49 -16.83 -23.61 -11.95
N VAL A 50 -17.24 -24.11 -10.79
CA VAL A 50 -16.73 -23.72 -9.48
C VAL A 50 -15.19 -23.70 -9.43
N LYS A 51 -14.53 -24.73 -10.03
CA LYS A 51 -13.07 -24.81 -10.10
C LYS A 51 -12.44 -23.61 -10.86
N ASN A 52 -13.13 -23.08 -11.86
CA ASN A 52 -12.62 -21.94 -12.63
C ASN A 52 -12.70 -20.66 -11.80
N VAL A 53 -13.74 -20.49 -11.01
CA VAL A 53 -13.85 -19.35 -10.06
C VAL A 53 -12.81 -19.46 -8.94
N ILE A 54 -12.55 -20.68 -8.42
CA ILE A 54 -11.45 -20.92 -7.46
C ILE A 54 -10.09 -20.58 -8.06
N ALA A 55 -9.86 -20.92 -9.34
CA ALA A 55 -8.61 -20.61 -10.04
C ALA A 55 -8.34 -19.09 -10.21
N MET A 56 -9.37 -18.25 -10.05
CA MET A 56 -9.23 -16.78 -10.00
C MET A 56 -8.69 -16.25 -8.68
N PHE A 57 -8.45 -17.13 -7.70
CA PHE A 57 -7.82 -16.74 -6.44
C PHE A 57 -6.39 -16.22 -6.71
N PRO A 58 -5.99 -15.05 -6.18
CA PRO A 58 -4.70 -14.42 -6.46
C PRO A 58 -3.57 -15.11 -5.68
N THR A 59 -3.25 -16.35 -6.03
CA THR A 59 -2.35 -17.23 -5.27
C THR A 59 -0.97 -16.60 -5.06
N SER A 60 -0.37 -16.03 -6.12
CA SER A 60 0.96 -15.42 -6.05
C SER A 60 1.01 -14.26 -5.08
N VAL A 61 0.06 -13.32 -5.22
CA VAL A 61 0.01 -12.11 -4.37
C VAL A 61 -0.31 -12.46 -2.93
N PHE A 62 -1.27 -13.38 -2.71
CA PHE A 62 -1.62 -13.86 -1.37
C PHE A 62 -0.42 -14.47 -0.66
N PHE A 63 0.29 -15.38 -1.34
CA PHE A 63 1.46 -16.06 -0.80
C PHE A 63 2.61 -15.07 -0.50
N GLN A 64 2.86 -14.13 -1.41
CA GLN A 64 3.89 -13.11 -1.24
C GLN A 64 3.62 -12.24 -0.01
N VAL A 65 2.42 -11.67 0.11
CA VAL A 65 2.07 -10.82 1.25
C VAL A 65 2.09 -11.60 2.56
N MET A 66 1.65 -12.86 2.56
CA MET A 66 1.70 -13.75 3.73
C MET A 66 3.16 -13.99 4.16
N ALA A 67 4.04 -14.38 3.24
CA ALA A 67 5.44 -14.68 3.55
C ALA A 67 6.19 -13.46 4.12
N LEU A 68 5.99 -12.29 3.50
CA LEU A 68 6.56 -11.03 4.00
C LEU A 68 6.02 -10.69 5.39
N SER A 69 4.70 -10.81 5.59
CA SER A 69 4.07 -10.46 6.87
C SER A 69 4.52 -11.36 8.01
N LEU A 70 4.76 -12.65 7.74
CA LEU A 70 5.31 -13.59 8.73
C LEU A 70 6.73 -13.18 9.15
N PHE A 71 7.59 -12.85 8.21
CA PHE A 71 8.98 -12.51 8.53
C PHE A 71 9.11 -11.14 9.21
N PHE A 72 8.59 -10.08 8.58
CA PHE A 72 8.69 -8.73 9.14
C PHE A 72 7.85 -8.58 10.43
N GLY A 73 6.81 -9.41 10.58
CA GLY A 73 6.01 -9.52 11.79
C GLY A 73 6.82 -9.91 13.04
N VAL A 74 7.94 -10.62 12.89
CA VAL A 74 8.87 -10.90 14.01
C VAL A 74 9.37 -9.60 14.63
N GLY A 75 9.75 -8.62 13.80
CA GLY A 75 10.23 -7.30 14.26
C GLY A 75 9.13 -6.46 14.92
N VAL A 76 7.87 -6.67 14.52
CA VAL A 76 6.72 -6.03 15.17
C VAL A 76 6.44 -6.66 16.54
N VAL A 77 6.40 -8.00 16.61
CA VAL A 77 6.06 -8.74 17.84
C VAL A 77 7.10 -8.54 18.94
N ASN A 78 8.40 -8.55 18.62
CA ASN A 78 9.45 -8.36 19.64
C ASN A 78 9.80 -6.88 19.89
N GLY A 79 9.08 -5.93 19.30
CA GLY A 79 9.27 -4.50 19.53
C GLY A 79 10.49 -3.88 18.83
N THR A 80 11.16 -4.61 17.90
CA THR A 80 12.30 -4.05 17.15
C THR A 80 11.91 -2.80 16.38
N MET A 81 10.75 -2.81 15.68
CA MET A 81 10.28 -1.66 14.91
C MET A 81 10.00 -0.46 15.80
N GLU A 82 9.42 -0.69 16.98
CA GLU A 82 9.10 0.36 17.94
C GLU A 82 10.39 1.01 18.53
N ILE A 83 11.38 0.21 18.91
CA ILE A 83 12.64 0.75 19.50
C ILE A 83 13.48 1.49 18.45
N VAL A 84 13.47 1.05 17.18
CA VAL A 84 14.07 1.79 16.06
C VAL A 84 13.43 3.18 15.95
N ALA A 85 12.11 3.23 15.91
CA ALA A 85 11.36 4.48 15.82
C ALA A 85 11.63 5.41 17.01
N LYS A 86 11.62 4.89 18.25
CA LYS A 86 11.92 5.68 19.46
C LYS A 86 13.34 6.26 19.45
N LYS A 87 14.34 5.49 18.98
CA LYS A 87 15.72 5.98 18.89
C LYS A 87 15.89 7.05 17.82
N MET A 88 15.25 6.90 16.67
CA MET A 88 15.24 7.92 15.63
C MET A 88 14.60 9.22 16.15
N LEU A 89 13.46 9.10 16.82
CA LEU A 89 12.76 10.26 17.37
C LEU A 89 13.58 10.98 18.45
N TYR A 90 14.25 10.25 19.35
CA TYR A 90 15.08 10.81 20.40
C TYR A 90 16.27 11.65 19.87
N ALA A 91 16.70 11.37 18.64
CA ALA A 91 17.75 12.17 18.00
C ALA A 91 17.33 13.65 17.76
N THR A 92 16.01 13.94 17.73
CA THR A 92 15.50 15.31 17.52
C THR A 92 15.28 16.11 18.80
N ARG A 93 15.52 15.55 19.99
CA ARG A 93 15.22 16.20 21.28
C ARG A 93 15.78 17.63 21.44
N LYS A 94 16.90 17.93 20.77
CA LYS A 94 17.54 19.25 20.80
C LYS A 94 17.09 20.20 19.68
N ARG A 95 16.23 19.73 18.75
CA ARG A 95 15.78 20.48 17.57
C ARG A 95 14.28 20.29 17.33
N PRO A 96 13.42 20.95 18.13
CA PRO A 96 11.97 20.71 18.11
C PRO A 96 11.33 20.87 16.73
N TYR A 97 11.79 21.82 15.92
CA TYR A 97 11.28 22.04 14.55
C TYR A 97 11.53 20.85 13.60
N MET A 98 12.48 19.97 13.92
CA MET A 98 12.75 18.76 13.15
C MET A 98 11.84 17.59 13.52
N LEU A 99 10.99 17.72 14.54
CA LEU A 99 10.15 16.64 15.06
C LEU A 99 9.26 16.03 13.97
N VAL A 100 8.61 16.87 13.17
CA VAL A 100 7.72 16.43 12.07
C VAL A 100 8.51 15.67 11.00
N PHE A 101 9.67 16.21 10.61
CA PHE A 101 10.52 15.57 9.57
C PHE A 101 11.11 14.25 10.06
N MET A 102 11.43 14.15 11.36
CA MET A 102 11.89 12.89 11.93
C MET A 102 10.76 11.85 11.98
N LEU A 103 9.55 12.24 12.34
CA LEU A 103 8.38 11.35 12.29
C LEU A 103 8.10 10.88 10.86
N MET A 104 8.21 11.78 9.88
CA MET A 104 8.13 11.43 8.46
C MET A 104 9.20 10.40 8.07
N LEU A 105 10.46 10.63 8.46
CA LEU A 105 11.57 9.71 8.19
C LEU A 105 11.37 8.34 8.87
N ILE A 106 10.84 8.33 10.10
CA ILE A 106 10.46 7.09 10.82
C ILE A 106 9.40 6.33 10.00
N GLY A 107 8.39 7.01 9.48
CA GLY A 107 7.37 6.38 8.65
C GLY A 107 7.95 5.69 7.42
N PHE A 108 8.79 6.39 6.66
CA PHE A 108 9.51 5.80 5.53
C PHE A 108 10.38 4.62 5.96
N ALA A 109 11.17 4.78 7.03
CA ALA A 109 12.06 3.73 7.52
C ALA A 109 11.30 2.47 7.94
N LEU A 110 10.19 2.60 8.66
CA LEU A 110 9.35 1.47 9.05
C LEU A 110 8.76 0.75 7.82
N GLY A 111 8.25 1.52 6.84
CA GLY A 111 7.75 0.96 5.58
C GLY A 111 8.84 0.22 4.79
N ILE A 112 10.02 0.83 4.64
CA ILE A 112 11.18 0.24 3.95
C ILE A 112 11.69 -1.01 4.68
N LEU A 113 11.66 -1.02 6.01
CA LEU A 113 12.01 -2.19 6.82
C LEU A 113 10.94 -3.30 6.79
N GLY A 114 9.91 -3.16 5.95
CA GLY A 114 8.89 -4.17 5.71
C GLY A 114 7.74 -4.19 6.72
N CYS A 115 7.63 -3.19 7.58
CA CYS A 115 6.47 -3.07 8.45
C CYS A 115 5.21 -2.81 7.61
N VAL A 116 4.17 -3.62 7.82
CA VAL A 116 2.90 -3.42 7.11
C VAL A 116 2.27 -2.06 7.45
N PRO A 117 1.67 -1.34 6.49
CA PRO A 117 1.22 0.04 6.69
C PRO A 117 0.34 0.28 7.92
N PRO A 118 -0.65 -0.58 8.28
CA PRO A 118 -1.43 -0.36 9.48
C PRO A 118 -0.61 -0.41 10.78
N ALA A 119 0.40 -1.30 10.87
CA ALA A 119 1.27 -1.42 12.04
C ALA A 119 2.24 -0.23 12.14
N ALA A 120 2.86 0.16 11.02
CA ALA A 120 3.72 1.35 10.95
C ALA A 120 2.92 2.63 11.29
N GLY A 121 1.70 2.75 10.73
CA GLY A 121 0.78 3.85 11.01
C GLY A 121 0.39 3.94 12.48
N ALA A 122 0.14 2.80 13.15
CA ALA A 122 -0.16 2.77 14.58
C ALA A 122 1.02 3.28 15.43
N ILE A 123 2.25 2.88 15.10
CA ILE A 123 3.47 3.36 15.78
C ILE A 123 3.60 4.89 15.62
N LEU A 124 3.45 5.39 14.39
CA LEU A 124 3.51 6.83 14.10
C LEU A 124 2.38 7.61 14.76
N ALA A 125 1.16 7.09 14.74
CA ALA A 125 0.02 7.74 15.37
C ALA A 125 0.20 7.86 16.88
N VAL A 126 0.68 6.79 17.56
CA VAL A 126 1.03 6.85 18.98
C VAL A 126 2.07 7.95 19.23
N MET A 127 3.18 7.97 18.47
CA MET A 127 4.23 9.00 18.65
C MET A 127 3.70 10.41 18.33
N GLY A 128 2.90 10.55 17.28
CA GLY A 128 2.28 11.80 16.89
C GLY A 128 1.40 12.38 18.00
N PHE A 129 0.45 11.59 18.50
CA PHE A 129 -0.53 12.07 19.48
C PHE A 129 0.01 12.10 20.94
N THR A 130 1.03 11.30 21.29
CA THR A 130 1.59 11.32 22.66
C THR A 130 2.79 12.26 22.83
N ILE A 131 3.51 12.58 21.74
CA ILE A 131 4.71 13.41 21.79
C ILE A 131 4.56 14.68 20.95
N ALA A 132 4.20 14.54 19.65
CA ALA A 132 4.21 15.68 18.75
C ALA A 132 3.08 16.66 19.04
N VAL A 133 1.84 16.19 19.22
CA VAL A 133 0.69 17.06 19.54
C VAL A 133 0.87 17.81 20.86
N PRO A 134 1.23 17.18 22.00
CA PRO A 134 1.56 17.89 23.22
C PRO A 134 2.71 18.88 23.10
N SER A 135 3.64 18.65 22.15
CA SER A 135 4.74 19.57 21.84
C SER A 135 4.33 20.74 20.93
N GLY A 136 3.05 20.84 20.56
CA GLY A 136 2.48 21.93 19.76
C GLY A 136 2.42 21.65 18.26
N VAL A 137 2.64 20.41 17.81
CA VAL A 137 2.39 20.00 16.41
C VAL A 137 0.88 19.87 16.19
N ASP A 138 0.38 20.45 15.11
CA ASP A 138 -1.02 20.31 14.75
C ASP A 138 -1.39 18.84 14.47
N PRO A 139 -2.50 18.31 15.01
CA PRO A 139 -2.95 16.95 14.78
C PRO A 139 -3.09 16.55 13.31
N LEU A 140 -3.38 17.50 12.43
CA LEU A 140 -3.50 17.27 10.98
C LEU A 140 -2.14 16.98 10.33
N ILE A 141 -1.07 17.61 10.81
CA ILE A 141 0.28 17.26 10.39
C ILE A 141 0.58 15.81 10.81
N CYS A 142 0.23 15.43 12.05
CA CYS A 142 0.42 14.05 12.52
C CYS A 142 -0.35 13.04 11.68
N ALA A 143 -1.59 13.35 11.29
CA ALA A 143 -2.39 12.49 10.40
C ALA A 143 -1.77 12.37 9.01
N SER A 144 -1.17 13.45 8.45
CA SER A 144 -0.49 13.41 7.15
C SER A 144 0.76 12.52 7.13
N LEU A 145 1.36 12.24 8.29
CA LEU A 145 2.53 11.36 8.39
C LEU A 145 2.24 9.91 7.94
N GLY A 146 0.98 9.48 7.92
CA GLY A 146 0.59 8.18 7.40
C GLY A 146 1.00 7.95 5.95
N TYR A 147 1.11 9.00 5.14
CA TYR A 147 1.61 8.91 3.76
C TYR A 147 3.06 8.43 3.68
N SER A 148 3.90 8.76 4.65
CA SER A 148 5.28 8.29 4.68
C SER A 148 5.37 6.78 4.93
N CYS A 149 4.53 6.22 5.82
CA CYS A 149 4.47 4.77 6.04
C CYS A 149 4.02 4.03 4.78
N ASN A 150 2.96 4.53 4.14
CA ASN A 150 2.41 3.92 2.95
C ASN A 150 3.43 3.95 1.80
N ALA A 151 4.00 5.12 1.48
CA ALA A 151 4.99 5.25 0.42
C ALA A 151 6.26 4.44 0.72
N GLY A 152 6.73 4.42 1.98
CA GLY A 152 7.85 3.57 2.39
C GLY A 152 7.60 2.08 2.14
N SER A 153 6.35 1.61 2.22
CA SER A 153 5.98 0.21 1.94
C SER A 153 5.91 -0.15 0.45
N PHE A 154 6.09 0.82 -0.46
CA PHE A 154 6.07 0.58 -1.92
C PHE A 154 7.41 0.05 -2.46
N VAL A 155 8.46 -0.05 -1.63
CA VAL A 155 9.66 -0.80 -2.02
C VAL A 155 9.29 -2.23 -2.41
N LYS A 156 10.01 -2.82 -3.35
CA LYS A 156 9.68 -4.14 -3.93
C LYS A 156 9.47 -5.24 -2.88
N TRP A 157 10.18 -5.20 -1.76
CA TRP A 157 10.04 -6.13 -0.62
C TRP A 157 9.07 -5.64 0.46
N GLY A 158 8.48 -4.47 0.30
CA GLY A 158 7.46 -3.96 1.20
C GLY A 158 6.10 -4.58 0.91
N ALA A 159 5.20 -4.56 1.89
CA ALA A 159 3.90 -5.20 1.77
C ALA A 159 3.06 -4.67 0.59
N SER A 160 3.06 -3.35 0.37
CA SER A 160 2.33 -2.74 -0.75
C SER A 160 3.10 -2.86 -2.06
N GLY A 161 4.43 -2.71 -2.05
CA GLY A 161 5.27 -2.87 -3.23
C GLY A 161 5.21 -4.27 -3.82
N ALA A 162 5.10 -5.30 -2.97
CA ALA A 162 4.87 -6.67 -3.40
C ALA A 162 3.58 -6.84 -4.19
N ILE A 163 2.48 -6.23 -3.73
CA ILE A 163 1.19 -6.24 -4.43
C ILE A 163 1.29 -5.50 -5.76
N ILE A 164 1.91 -4.30 -5.76
CA ILE A 164 2.12 -3.49 -6.96
C ILE A 164 2.91 -4.30 -8.00
N ASN A 165 4.07 -4.84 -7.62
CA ASN A 165 4.94 -5.61 -8.52
C ASN A 165 4.23 -6.84 -9.12
N ALA A 166 3.55 -7.62 -8.27
CA ALA A 166 2.86 -8.83 -8.72
C ALA A 166 1.68 -8.50 -9.65
N LYS A 167 0.90 -7.46 -9.33
CA LYS A 167 -0.23 -7.06 -10.17
C LYS A 167 0.20 -6.47 -11.51
N ILE A 168 1.28 -5.71 -11.58
CA ILE A 168 1.85 -5.24 -12.85
C ILE A 168 2.30 -6.43 -13.71
N ALA A 169 3.00 -7.40 -13.11
CA ALA A 169 3.41 -8.62 -13.82
C ALA A 169 2.22 -9.42 -14.36
N GLU A 170 1.15 -9.58 -13.58
CA GLU A 170 -0.09 -10.25 -14.00
C GLU A 170 -0.79 -9.56 -15.19
N GLN A 171 -0.51 -8.26 -15.43
CA GLN A 171 -1.07 -7.52 -16.57
C GLN A 171 -0.22 -7.62 -17.85
N GLY A 172 0.75 -8.53 -17.90
CA GLY A 172 1.62 -8.73 -19.08
C GLY A 172 2.90 -7.89 -19.09
N TYR A 173 3.20 -7.16 -18.00
CA TYR A 173 4.42 -6.35 -17.83
C TYR A 173 5.41 -7.03 -16.88
N GLU A 174 5.61 -8.35 -17.01
CA GLU A 174 6.47 -9.11 -16.10
C GLU A 174 7.93 -8.61 -16.13
N ALA A 175 8.46 -8.33 -17.32
CA ALA A 175 9.82 -7.85 -17.50
C ALA A 175 10.06 -6.46 -16.86
N GLU A 176 9.07 -5.58 -16.98
CA GLU A 176 9.12 -4.19 -16.51
C GLU A 176 8.63 -4.03 -15.07
N SER A 177 7.93 -5.00 -14.52
CA SER A 177 7.24 -4.91 -13.21
C SER A 177 8.15 -4.41 -12.09
N SER A 178 9.40 -4.89 -12.07
CA SER A 178 10.39 -4.47 -11.09
C SER A 178 10.82 -3.00 -11.26
N ALA A 179 11.07 -2.56 -12.49
CA ALA A 179 11.44 -1.18 -12.80
C ALA A 179 10.28 -0.23 -12.46
N TYR A 180 9.08 -0.54 -12.93
CA TYR A 180 7.88 0.24 -12.63
C TYR A 180 7.59 0.34 -11.13
N THR A 181 7.80 -0.74 -10.37
CA THR A 181 7.63 -0.69 -8.91
C THR A 181 8.61 0.29 -8.25
N TRP A 182 9.87 0.33 -8.71
CA TRP A 182 10.85 1.28 -8.21
C TRP A 182 10.53 2.73 -8.59
N GLU A 183 10.09 2.98 -9.80
CA GLU A 183 9.67 4.30 -10.28
C GLU A 183 8.44 4.78 -9.49
N ILE A 184 7.45 3.92 -9.29
CA ILE A 184 6.26 4.19 -8.47
C ILE A 184 6.67 4.52 -7.03
N PHE A 185 7.59 3.74 -6.43
CA PHE A 185 8.12 4.01 -5.10
C PHE A 185 8.79 5.39 -5.03
N ALA A 186 9.68 5.70 -5.96
CA ALA A 186 10.42 6.96 -5.98
C ALA A 186 9.48 8.16 -6.13
N ILE A 187 8.56 8.13 -7.10
CA ILE A 187 7.63 9.23 -7.36
C ILE A 187 6.65 9.38 -6.21
N SER A 188 6.06 8.28 -5.70
CA SER A 188 5.15 8.32 -4.56
C SER A 188 5.82 8.85 -3.29
N THR A 189 7.11 8.54 -3.09
CA THR A 189 7.90 9.06 -1.97
C THR A 189 8.07 10.57 -2.10
N ILE A 190 8.48 11.07 -3.28
CA ILE A 190 8.64 12.51 -3.54
C ILE A 190 7.31 13.24 -3.32
N VAL A 191 6.21 12.74 -3.87
CA VAL A 191 4.90 13.38 -3.75
C VAL A 191 4.41 13.35 -2.31
N SER A 192 4.66 12.27 -1.56
CA SER A 192 4.33 12.20 -0.12
C SER A 192 5.14 13.20 0.70
N ILE A 193 6.43 13.36 0.42
CA ILE A 193 7.27 14.37 1.08
C ILE A 193 6.72 15.77 0.79
N LEU A 194 6.43 16.08 -0.47
CA LEU A 194 5.87 17.38 -0.86
C LEU A 194 4.55 17.65 -0.13
N LEU A 195 3.64 16.66 -0.07
CA LEU A 195 2.36 16.81 0.62
C LEU A 195 2.55 17.06 2.12
N ILE A 196 3.42 16.30 2.80
CA ILE A 196 3.71 16.48 4.22
C ILE A 196 4.35 17.85 4.48
N VAL A 197 5.26 18.31 3.61
CA VAL A 197 5.87 19.64 3.68
C VAL A 197 4.82 20.75 3.48
N ILE A 198 3.91 20.59 2.53
CA ILE A 198 2.78 21.53 2.34
C ILE A 198 1.92 21.58 3.62
N CYS A 199 1.56 20.43 4.18
CA CYS A 199 0.83 20.34 5.43
C CYS A 199 1.60 21.00 6.60
N PHE A 200 2.92 20.82 6.68
CA PHE A 200 3.78 21.44 7.67
C PHE A 200 3.71 22.97 7.63
N PHE A 201 3.72 23.57 6.44
CA PHE A 201 3.61 25.02 6.31
C PHE A 201 2.18 25.53 6.53
N ILE A 202 1.15 24.86 5.99
CA ILE A 202 -0.26 25.25 6.16
C ILE A 202 -0.63 25.28 7.65
N TRP A 203 -0.29 24.23 8.40
CA TRP A 203 -0.61 24.11 9.83
C TRP A 203 0.52 24.56 10.76
N LYS A 204 1.49 25.33 10.25
CA LYS A 204 2.52 26.05 11.02
C LYS A 204 3.36 25.12 11.92
N GLY A 205 3.72 23.94 11.44
CA GLY A 205 4.55 22.96 12.16
C GLY A 205 5.93 23.47 12.62
N TYR A 206 6.38 24.60 12.04
CA TYR A 206 7.62 25.28 12.45
C TYR A 206 7.51 26.04 13.78
N LYS A 207 6.30 26.18 14.36
CA LYS A 207 6.10 26.88 15.63
C LYS A 207 6.35 26.05 16.89
N VAL A 208 6.73 24.79 16.72
CA VAL A 208 7.10 23.90 17.85
C VAL A 208 8.31 24.45 18.57
N LYS A 209 8.16 24.72 19.88
CA LYS A 209 9.22 25.35 20.71
C LYS A 209 10.00 24.33 21.52
N GLU A 210 9.31 23.36 22.12
CA GLU A 210 9.89 22.34 22.98
C GLU A 210 9.28 20.97 22.68
N VAL A 211 10.04 19.91 22.92
CA VAL A 211 9.56 18.53 22.79
C VAL A 211 9.24 18.00 24.18
N VAL A 212 7.97 17.69 24.42
CA VAL A 212 7.45 17.25 25.71
C VAL A 212 7.32 15.71 25.73
N GLY A 213 7.62 15.10 26.88
CA GLY A 213 7.37 13.66 27.11
C GLY A 213 8.33 12.68 26.40
N MET A 214 9.51 13.15 25.96
CA MET A 214 10.49 12.32 25.29
C MET A 214 11.47 11.70 26.28
N GLU A 215 11.24 10.43 26.61
CA GLU A 215 12.15 9.64 27.44
C GLU A 215 13.32 9.08 26.64
N GLU A 216 14.45 8.83 27.30
CA GLU A 216 15.58 8.16 26.69
C GLU A 216 15.22 6.71 26.34
N PRO A 217 15.33 6.30 25.06
CA PRO A 217 14.97 4.95 24.66
C PRO A 217 15.98 3.93 25.19
N LYS A 218 15.46 2.83 25.72
CA LYS A 218 16.26 1.70 26.20
C LYS A 218 17.23 1.20 25.12
N PRO A 219 18.39 0.63 25.50
CA PRO A 219 19.27 -0.02 24.54
C PRO A 219 18.56 -1.20 23.87
N PHE A 220 18.97 -1.52 22.63
CA PHE A 220 18.44 -2.70 21.96
C PHE A 220 18.74 -3.96 22.78
N THR A 221 17.74 -4.83 22.94
CA THR A 221 17.96 -6.17 23.45
C THR A 221 18.75 -7.02 22.43
N ARG A 222 19.26 -8.17 22.86
CA ARG A 222 19.95 -9.10 21.97
C ARG A 222 19.04 -9.58 20.84
N GLU A 223 17.79 -9.90 21.17
CA GLU A 223 16.77 -10.35 20.23
C GLU A 223 16.45 -9.26 19.19
N GLN A 224 16.30 -8.00 19.63
CA GLN A 224 16.04 -6.88 18.74
C GLN A 224 17.19 -6.60 17.78
N LYS A 225 18.45 -6.64 18.27
CA LYS A 225 19.63 -6.50 17.41
C LYS A 225 19.70 -7.63 16.38
N SER A 226 19.51 -8.89 16.81
CA SER A 226 19.51 -10.04 15.92
C SER A 226 18.41 -9.96 14.87
N THR A 227 17.20 -9.49 15.25
CA THR A 227 16.08 -9.27 14.32
C THR A 227 16.42 -8.21 13.28
N LEU A 228 16.97 -7.07 13.70
CA LEU A 228 17.35 -6.01 12.77
C LEU A 228 18.42 -6.47 11.79
N ILE A 229 19.46 -7.18 12.28
CA ILE A 229 20.51 -7.75 11.43
C ILE A 229 19.89 -8.75 10.44
N LEU A 230 19.01 -9.64 10.90
CA LEU A 230 18.36 -10.62 10.04
C LEU A 230 17.51 -9.97 8.94
N ILE A 231 16.77 -8.90 9.26
CA ILE A 231 16.02 -8.10 8.29
C ILE A 231 16.97 -7.51 7.24
N LEU A 232 18.06 -6.87 7.67
CA LEU A 232 19.03 -6.28 6.75
C LEU A 232 19.69 -7.35 5.85
N VAL A 233 20.00 -8.53 6.38
CA VAL A 233 20.55 -9.67 5.62
C VAL A 233 19.54 -10.15 4.57
N VAL A 234 18.28 -10.34 4.94
CA VAL A 234 17.23 -10.78 4.00
C VAL A 234 17.04 -9.73 2.88
N VAL A 235 16.96 -8.46 3.22
CA VAL A 235 16.85 -7.39 2.22
C VAL A 235 18.09 -7.33 1.32
N PHE A 236 19.30 -7.48 1.88
CA PHE A 236 20.53 -7.52 1.12
C PHE A 236 20.50 -8.64 0.06
N PHE A 237 20.18 -9.86 0.45
CA PHE A 237 20.09 -10.99 -0.48
C PHE A 237 18.93 -10.88 -1.47
N ALA A 238 17.86 -10.18 -1.15
CA ALA A 238 16.76 -9.92 -2.08
C ALA A 238 17.12 -8.91 -3.18
N VAL A 239 18.03 -7.97 -2.89
CA VAL A 239 18.36 -6.86 -3.79
C VAL A 239 19.66 -7.11 -4.57
N VAL A 240 20.72 -7.51 -3.87
CA VAL A 240 22.09 -7.56 -4.44
C VAL A 240 22.24 -8.52 -5.60
N PRO A 241 21.70 -9.77 -5.57
CA PRO A 241 21.82 -10.69 -6.71
C PRO A 241 21.16 -10.14 -7.98
N GLY A 242 20.03 -9.45 -7.84
CA GLY A 242 19.35 -8.77 -8.96
C GLY A 242 20.21 -7.68 -9.59
N ILE A 243 20.87 -6.87 -8.78
CA ILE A 243 21.80 -5.82 -9.24
C ILE A 243 23.02 -6.45 -9.91
N LEU A 244 23.63 -7.44 -9.28
CA LEU A 244 24.81 -8.12 -9.83
C LEU A 244 24.51 -8.79 -11.18
N LYS A 245 23.31 -9.34 -11.37
CA LYS A 245 22.89 -9.95 -12.62
C LYS A 245 22.90 -8.95 -13.79
N THR A 246 22.62 -7.67 -13.57
CA THR A 246 22.65 -6.64 -14.62
C THR A 246 24.06 -6.29 -15.08
N PHE A 247 25.09 -6.49 -14.21
CA PHE A 247 26.48 -6.17 -14.53
C PHE A 247 27.30 -7.36 -14.99
N ILE A 248 27.10 -8.54 -14.36
CA ILE A 248 27.97 -9.70 -14.56
C ILE A 248 27.31 -10.77 -15.45
N GLY A 249 25.98 -10.92 -15.35
CA GLY A 249 25.23 -11.96 -16.07
C GLY A 249 25.59 -13.39 -15.63
N GLY A 250 25.16 -14.37 -16.42
CA GLY A 250 25.50 -15.78 -16.25
C GLY A 250 24.42 -16.67 -15.62
N PRO A 251 24.43 -17.98 -15.92
CA PRO A 251 23.37 -18.92 -15.49
C PRO A 251 23.34 -19.12 -13.98
N PHE A 252 24.49 -19.04 -13.30
CA PHE A 252 24.55 -19.13 -11.84
C PHE A 252 23.83 -17.95 -11.16
N LEU A 253 24.09 -16.72 -11.61
CA LEU A 253 23.44 -15.53 -11.06
C LEU A 253 21.92 -15.51 -11.36
N LYS A 254 21.51 -16.06 -12.51
CA LYS A 254 20.09 -16.24 -12.81
C LYS A 254 19.41 -17.15 -11.78
N LYS A 255 19.98 -18.35 -11.54
CA LYS A 255 19.45 -19.28 -10.51
C LYS A 255 19.52 -18.70 -9.10
N LEU A 256 20.60 -17.99 -8.77
CA LEU A 256 20.72 -17.33 -7.47
C LEU A 256 19.66 -16.25 -7.27
N THR A 257 19.36 -15.44 -8.29
CA THR A 257 18.29 -14.41 -8.24
C THR A 257 16.92 -15.05 -8.07
N GLU A 258 16.65 -16.18 -8.73
CA GLU A 258 15.41 -16.94 -8.58
C GLU A 258 15.27 -17.53 -7.16
N PHE A 259 16.35 -18.08 -6.60
CA PHE A 259 16.35 -18.58 -5.21
C PHE A 259 16.27 -17.44 -4.17
N CYS A 260 16.90 -16.31 -4.45
CA CYS A 260 16.85 -15.11 -3.61
C CYS A 260 15.57 -14.28 -3.81
N ASP A 261 14.49 -14.91 -4.32
CA ASP A 261 13.18 -14.29 -4.31
C ASP A 261 12.79 -13.93 -2.87
N ILE A 262 12.22 -12.73 -2.70
CA ILE A 262 11.91 -12.19 -1.38
C ILE A 262 10.95 -13.09 -0.58
N GLN A 263 10.05 -13.82 -1.23
CA GLN A 263 9.11 -14.74 -0.58
C GLN A 263 9.85 -15.90 0.06
N VAL A 264 10.79 -16.49 -0.69
CA VAL A 264 11.63 -17.62 -0.22
C VAL A 264 12.52 -17.17 0.94
N LEU A 265 13.19 -16.02 0.78
CA LEU A 265 14.06 -15.47 1.81
C LEU A 265 13.29 -15.10 3.09
N CYS A 266 12.08 -14.57 2.98
CA CYS A 266 11.24 -14.28 4.14
C CYS A 266 10.82 -15.54 4.89
N LEU A 267 10.46 -16.62 4.20
CA LEU A 267 10.14 -17.89 4.86
C LEU A 267 11.37 -18.51 5.55
N ILE A 268 12.52 -18.48 4.89
CA ILE A 268 13.79 -18.91 5.49
C ILE A 268 14.12 -18.03 6.70
N GLY A 269 14.02 -16.72 6.57
CA GLY A 269 14.23 -15.76 7.65
C GLY A 269 13.30 -15.98 8.84
N PHE A 270 12.03 -16.33 8.60
CA PHE A 270 11.08 -16.67 9.66
C PHE A 270 11.49 -17.94 10.42
N ILE A 271 11.98 -18.97 9.70
CA ILE A 271 12.52 -20.20 10.32
C ILE A 271 13.76 -19.89 11.14
N ILE A 272 14.70 -19.10 10.60
CA ILE A 272 15.91 -18.66 11.33
C ILE A 272 15.51 -17.88 12.59
N ALA A 273 14.56 -16.95 12.48
CA ALA A 273 14.06 -16.18 13.62
C ALA A 273 13.48 -17.07 14.73
N HIS A 274 12.81 -18.17 14.35
CA HIS A 274 12.30 -19.16 15.31
C HIS A 274 13.44 -19.87 16.05
N PHE A 275 14.44 -20.38 15.34
CA PHE A 275 15.60 -21.04 15.96
C PHE A 275 16.41 -20.10 16.86
N LEU A 276 16.51 -18.83 16.48
CA LEU A 276 17.13 -17.79 17.30
C LEU A 276 16.23 -17.29 18.46
N LYS A 277 15.01 -17.82 18.58
CA LYS A 277 14.02 -17.47 19.61
C LYS A 277 13.67 -15.98 19.65
N LEU A 278 13.63 -15.32 18.47
CA LEU A 278 13.40 -13.88 18.35
C LEU A 278 11.94 -13.49 18.61
N ALA A 279 10.99 -14.38 18.32
CA ALA A 279 9.56 -14.23 18.65
C ALA A 279 8.90 -15.61 18.68
N LYS A 280 7.76 -15.74 19.36
CA LYS A 280 6.96 -16.96 19.34
C LYS A 280 6.19 -17.05 18.01
N PRO A 281 6.31 -18.14 17.24
CA PRO A 281 5.67 -18.27 15.93
C PRO A 281 4.17 -17.99 15.97
N ARG A 282 3.46 -18.49 16.99
CA ARG A 282 2.03 -18.29 17.15
C ARG A 282 1.64 -16.82 17.29
N GLU A 283 2.45 -16.03 18.00
CA GLU A 283 2.21 -14.59 18.17
C GLU A 283 2.39 -13.85 16.83
N VAL A 284 3.41 -14.22 16.06
CA VAL A 284 3.66 -13.65 14.72
C VAL A 284 2.53 -14.01 13.75
N ILE A 285 2.12 -15.30 13.72
CA ILE A 285 0.99 -15.76 12.87
C ILE A 285 -0.29 -15.01 13.21
N ASN A 286 -0.58 -14.79 14.50
CA ASN A 286 -1.77 -14.04 14.93
C ASN A 286 -1.72 -12.56 14.56
N LYS A 287 -0.51 -11.99 14.39
CA LYS A 287 -0.31 -10.60 13.96
C LYS A 287 -0.24 -10.45 12.43
N CYS A 288 -0.21 -11.57 11.69
CA CYS A 288 -0.32 -11.53 10.24
C CYS A 288 -1.65 -10.86 9.84
N PRO A 289 -1.68 -9.99 8.83
CA PRO A 289 -2.88 -9.23 8.47
C PRO A 289 -3.89 -10.08 7.68
N TRP A 290 -4.42 -11.15 8.32
CA TRP A 290 -5.36 -12.11 7.70
C TRP A 290 -6.58 -11.43 7.08
N ASN A 291 -7.12 -10.40 7.74
CA ASN A 291 -8.25 -9.64 7.22
C ASN A 291 -7.90 -8.96 5.88
N THR A 292 -6.68 -8.41 5.76
CA THR A 292 -6.19 -7.80 4.52
C THR A 292 -5.96 -8.84 3.43
N LEU A 293 -5.41 -10.00 3.78
CA LEU A 293 -5.19 -11.11 2.85
C LEU A 293 -6.50 -11.67 2.30
N ILE A 294 -7.50 -11.89 3.16
CA ILE A 294 -8.83 -12.35 2.75
C ILE A 294 -9.52 -11.28 1.90
N LEU A 295 -9.39 -10.01 2.26
CA LEU A 295 -9.93 -8.89 1.51
C LEU A 295 -9.33 -8.83 0.10
N LEU A 296 -8.01 -8.89 -0.01
CA LEU A 296 -7.27 -8.93 -1.28
C LEU A 296 -7.76 -10.10 -2.15
N ALA A 297 -7.86 -11.30 -1.57
CA ALA A 297 -8.29 -12.49 -2.28
C ALA A 297 -9.72 -12.35 -2.81
N GLY A 298 -10.66 -11.91 -1.98
CA GLY A 298 -12.07 -11.81 -2.37
C GLY A 298 -12.31 -10.76 -3.45
N ILE A 299 -11.73 -9.59 -3.30
CA ILE A 299 -11.85 -8.52 -4.31
C ILE A 299 -11.18 -8.96 -5.61
N SER A 300 -9.99 -9.56 -5.57
CA SER A 300 -9.33 -10.04 -6.79
C SER A 300 -10.14 -11.10 -7.52
N MET A 301 -10.79 -12.04 -6.82
CA MET A 301 -11.68 -13.03 -7.45
C MET A 301 -12.88 -12.37 -8.13
N LEU A 302 -13.58 -11.45 -7.44
CA LEU A 302 -14.73 -10.75 -8.01
C LEU A 302 -14.32 -9.89 -9.22
N MET A 303 -13.17 -9.23 -9.16
CA MET A 303 -12.62 -8.45 -10.28
C MET A 303 -12.21 -9.34 -11.46
N SER A 304 -11.66 -10.53 -11.20
CA SER A 304 -11.35 -11.49 -12.29
C SER A 304 -12.60 -11.94 -13.02
N VAL A 305 -13.72 -12.13 -12.31
CA VAL A 305 -15.04 -12.39 -12.93
C VAL A 305 -15.48 -11.21 -13.79
N ALA A 306 -15.34 -9.97 -13.29
CA ALA A 306 -15.68 -8.77 -14.05
C ALA A 306 -14.79 -8.60 -15.32
N VAL A 307 -13.48 -8.85 -15.18
CA VAL A 307 -12.52 -8.81 -16.31
C VAL A 307 -12.91 -9.84 -17.37
N GLN A 308 -13.22 -11.06 -16.98
CA GLN A 308 -13.65 -12.12 -17.89
C GLN A 308 -15.00 -11.78 -18.57
N ALA A 309 -15.86 -11.00 -17.93
CA ALA A 309 -17.11 -10.49 -18.51
C ALA A 309 -16.91 -9.29 -19.47
N GLY A 310 -15.68 -8.80 -19.65
CA GLY A 310 -15.35 -7.70 -20.54
C GLY A 310 -15.37 -6.30 -19.89
N ALA A 311 -15.33 -6.21 -18.54
CA ALA A 311 -15.34 -4.93 -17.83
C ALA A 311 -14.21 -4.00 -18.30
N VAL A 312 -13.02 -4.56 -18.53
CA VAL A 312 -11.83 -3.82 -18.96
C VAL A 312 -12.10 -3.15 -20.32
N THR A 313 -12.63 -3.88 -21.28
CA THR A 313 -12.95 -3.35 -22.61
C THR A 313 -13.98 -2.21 -22.53
N ILE A 314 -15.09 -2.43 -21.80
CA ILE A 314 -16.14 -1.40 -21.64
C ILE A 314 -15.58 -0.12 -21.04
N ILE A 315 -14.79 -0.24 -19.96
CA ILE A 315 -14.25 0.92 -19.25
C ILE A 315 -13.18 1.63 -20.09
N SER A 316 -12.28 0.87 -20.75
CA SER A 316 -11.23 1.46 -21.56
C SER A 316 -11.80 2.17 -22.80
N ASP A 317 -12.76 1.57 -23.51
CA ASP A 317 -13.38 2.17 -24.68
C ASP A 317 -14.14 3.46 -24.29
N TRP A 318 -14.85 3.45 -23.16
CA TRP A 318 -15.52 4.64 -22.66
C TRP A 318 -14.51 5.75 -22.29
N LEU A 319 -13.43 5.41 -21.58
CA LEU A 319 -12.41 6.38 -21.17
C LEU A 319 -11.72 7.01 -22.39
N THR A 320 -11.29 6.19 -23.36
CA THR A 320 -10.58 6.68 -24.54
C THR A 320 -11.48 7.44 -25.51
N ALA A 321 -12.78 7.11 -25.59
CA ALA A 321 -13.74 7.86 -26.39
C ALA A 321 -14.12 9.21 -25.79
N THR A 322 -14.04 9.35 -24.46
CA THR A 322 -14.58 10.50 -23.75
C THR A 322 -13.50 11.47 -23.27
N ILE A 323 -12.29 10.94 -22.93
CA ILE A 323 -11.24 11.69 -22.26
C ILE A 323 -10.00 11.81 -23.18
N PRO A 324 -9.47 13.03 -23.38
CA PRO A 324 -8.22 13.22 -24.11
C PRO A 324 -7.07 12.41 -23.48
N GLY A 325 -6.20 11.79 -24.31
CA GLY A 325 -5.13 10.90 -23.86
C GLY A 325 -4.24 11.51 -22.76
N TRP A 326 -3.83 12.75 -22.90
CA TRP A 326 -2.99 13.45 -21.90
C TRP A 326 -3.66 13.61 -20.52
N LEU A 327 -4.98 13.52 -20.45
CA LEU A 327 -5.75 13.67 -19.21
C LEU A 327 -6.13 12.29 -18.59
N LEU A 328 -5.95 11.18 -19.31
CA LEU A 328 -6.26 9.84 -18.82
C LEU A 328 -5.53 9.48 -17.53
N PRO A 329 -4.23 9.79 -17.33
CA PRO A 329 -3.58 9.53 -16.04
C PRO A 329 -4.26 10.25 -14.86
N PHE A 330 -4.74 11.46 -15.06
CA PHE A 330 -5.49 12.19 -14.04
C PHE A 330 -6.81 11.49 -13.69
N PHE A 331 -7.57 11.05 -14.70
CA PHE A 331 -8.82 10.32 -14.46
C PHE A 331 -8.60 8.95 -13.83
N MET A 332 -7.53 8.24 -14.18
CA MET A 332 -7.14 7.00 -13.49
C MET A 332 -6.81 7.26 -12.02
N CYS A 333 -6.15 8.37 -11.70
CA CYS A 333 -5.90 8.79 -10.33
C CYS A 333 -7.22 9.10 -9.59
N LEU A 334 -8.14 9.82 -10.21
CA LEU A 334 -9.46 10.11 -9.63
C LEU A 334 -10.27 8.83 -9.37
N LEU A 335 -10.25 7.88 -10.30
CA LEU A 335 -10.91 6.58 -10.14
C LEU A 335 -10.32 5.82 -8.94
N GLY A 336 -9.00 5.73 -8.88
CA GLY A 336 -8.29 5.12 -7.74
C GLY A 336 -8.62 5.84 -6.42
N ALA A 337 -8.65 7.16 -6.43
CA ALA A 337 -8.96 7.98 -5.27
C ALA A 337 -10.41 7.77 -4.78
N PHE A 338 -11.37 7.79 -5.68
CA PHE A 338 -12.77 7.56 -5.34
C PHE A 338 -12.98 6.19 -4.68
N LEU A 339 -12.47 5.13 -5.31
CA LEU A 339 -12.61 3.76 -4.79
C LEU A 339 -11.89 3.58 -3.44
N SER A 340 -10.73 4.20 -3.26
CA SER A 340 -9.94 4.07 -2.04
C SER A 340 -10.47 4.89 -0.87
N SER A 341 -11.29 5.91 -1.12
CA SER A 341 -11.88 6.73 -0.05
C SER A 341 -12.66 5.92 0.97
N PHE A 342 -13.22 4.79 0.57
CA PHE A 342 -14.07 3.91 1.39
C PHE A 342 -13.52 2.49 1.56
N SER A 343 -12.28 2.25 1.13
CA SER A 343 -11.72 0.89 1.09
C SER A 343 -10.25 0.82 1.51
N GLY A 344 -9.62 -0.33 1.34
CA GLY A 344 -8.25 -0.61 1.79
C GLY A 344 -7.14 -0.15 0.85
N GLY A 345 -7.23 1.04 0.24
CA GLY A 345 -6.13 1.62 -0.54
C GLY A 345 -5.53 0.64 -1.57
N ILE A 346 -4.22 0.45 -1.53
CA ILE A 346 -3.47 -0.38 -2.50
C ILE A 346 -3.95 -1.84 -2.54
N THR A 347 -4.33 -2.42 -1.39
CA THR A 347 -4.71 -3.83 -1.31
C THR A 347 -6.02 -4.15 -2.02
N VAL A 348 -6.90 -3.17 -2.15
CA VAL A 348 -8.23 -3.32 -2.77
C VAL A 348 -8.25 -2.67 -4.14
N VAL A 349 -7.88 -1.40 -4.19
CA VAL A 349 -8.11 -0.56 -5.37
C VAL A 349 -7.13 -0.88 -6.50
N PHE A 350 -5.86 -1.09 -6.19
CA PHE A 350 -4.88 -1.35 -7.25
C PHE A 350 -5.18 -2.65 -8.03
N PRO A 351 -5.53 -3.79 -7.39
CA PRO A 351 -5.99 -4.97 -8.12
C PRO A 351 -7.26 -4.77 -8.97
N MET A 352 -8.10 -3.80 -8.60
CA MET A 352 -9.31 -3.48 -9.38
C MET A 352 -9.01 -2.64 -10.61
N VAL A 353 -8.08 -1.71 -10.50
CA VAL A 353 -7.81 -0.70 -11.54
C VAL A 353 -6.67 -1.12 -12.48
N ALA A 354 -5.68 -1.88 -12.00
CA ALA A 354 -4.53 -2.33 -12.79
C ALA A 354 -4.91 -3.06 -14.10
N PRO A 355 -5.95 -3.93 -14.15
CA PRO A 355 -6.34 -4.61 -15.40
C PRO A 355 -6.80 -3.66 -16.51
N ILE A 356 -7.18 -2.43 -16.19
CA ILE A 356 -7.63 -1.43 -17.20
C ILE A 356 -6.42 -0.88 -17.99
N VAL A 357 -5.23 -0.86 -17.40
CA VAL A 357 -4.03 -0.23 -17.98
C VAL A 357 -3.63 -0.82 -19.35
N PRO A 358 -3.50 -2.15 -19.53
CA PRO A 358 -3.14 -2.70 -20.83
C PRO A 358 -4.14 -2.33 -21.95
N ALA A 359 -5.43 -2.33 -21.63
CA ALA A 359 -6.47 -1.99 -22.60
C ALA A 359 -6.41 -0.50 -22.99
N LEU A 360 -6.14 0.41 -22.03
CA LEU A 360 -5.94 1.83 -22.32
C LEU A 360 -4.71 2.07 -23.21
N VAL A 361 -3.61 1.39 -22.94
CA VAL A 361 -2.40 1.48 -23.77
C VAL A 361 -2.69 0.98 -25.19
N GLN A 362 -3.38 -0.15 -25.31
CA GLN A 362 -3.74 -0.72 -26.61
C GLN A 362 -4.71 0.18 -27.40
N SER A 363 -5.76 0.69 -26.76
CA SER A 363 -6.77 1.54 -27.41
C SER A 363 -6.23 2.92 -27.80
N SER A 364 -5.19 3.40 -27.13
CA SER A 364 -4.47 4.63 -27.50
C SER A 364 -3.47 4.45 -28.65
N GLY A 365 -3.36 3.25 -29.23
CA GLY A 365 -2.34 2.95 -30.24
C GLY A 365 -0.91 2.98 -29.70
N GLY A 366 -0.72 2.77 -28.37
CA GLY A 366 0.59 2.79 -27.72
C GLY A 366 1.13 4.19 -27.38
N THR A 367 0.32 5.23 -27.49
CA THR A 367 0.73 6.60 -27.15
C THR A 367 0.75 6.87 -25.64
N LEU A 368 0.07 6.05 -24.85
CA LEU A 368 0.03 6.16 -23.41
C LEU A 368 1.11 5.30 -22.76
N ASN A 369 1.82 5.88 -21.81
CA ASN A 369 2.83 5.18 -21.03
C ASN A 369 2.18 4.34 -19.92
N ALA A 370 2.36 3.00 -19.95
CA ALA A 370 1.79 2.07 -18.97
C ALA A 370 2.24 2.38 -17.53
N MET A 371 3.52 2.75 -17.33
CA MET A 371 4.06 3.10 -16.01
C MET A 371 3.29 4.29 -15.41
N VAL A 372 3.02 5.32 -16.21
CA VAL A 372 2.26 6.51 -15.74
C VAL A 372 0.84 6.15 -15.35
N LEU A 373 0.18 5.24 -16.07
CA LEU A 373 -1.17 4.78 -15.74
C LEU A 373 -1.20 3.91 -14.47
N PHE A 374 -0.22 3.01 -14.29
CA PHE A 374 -0.07 2.26 -13.05
C PHE A 374 0.23 3.18 -11.86
N LEU A 375 1.13 4.15 -12.05
CA LEU A 375 1.42 5.18 -11.06
C LEU A 375 0.17 5.98 -10.68
N ALA A 376 -0.65 6.33 -11.67
CA ALA A 376 -1.90 7.07 -11.45
C ALA A 376 -2.87 6.30 -10.56
N ALA A 377 -3.05 5.00 -10.83
CA ALA A 377 -3.87 4.12 -9.99
C ALA A 377 -3.33 4.03 -8.56
N VAL A 378 -2.00 3.90 -8.41
CA VAL A 378 -1.34 3.85 -7.09
C VAL A 378 -1.48 5.16 -6.35
N LEU A 379 -1.21 6.32 -6.96
CA LEU A 379 -1.29 7.62 -6.30
C LEU A 379 -2.71 7.95 -5.85
N GLY A 380 -3.71 7.68 -6.69
CA GLY A 380 -5.10 7.84 -6.30
C GLY A 380 -5.44 7.03 -5.04
N ALA A 381 -5.13 5.73 -5.06
CA ALA A 381 -5.35 4.84 -3.93
C ALA A 381 -4.53 5.23 -2.70
N HIS A 382 -3.32 5.74 -2.88
CA HIS A 382 -2.42 6.16 -1.82
C HIS A 382 -2.96 7.37 -1.05
N PHE A 383 -3.38 8.43 -1.76
CA PHE A 383 -3.80 9.66 -1.11
C PHE A 383 -5.11 9.50 -0.34
N THR A 384 -6.08 8.81 -0.90
CA THR A 384 -7.37 8.61 -0.23
C THR A 384 -7.38 7.40 0.70
N GLY A 385 -6.35 6.55 0.67
CA GLY A 385 -6.10 5.52 1.66
C GLY A 385 -5.85 6.04 3.08
N MET A 386 -5.65 7.36 3.24
CA MET A 386 -5.58 8.07 4.52
C MET A 386 -6.88 8.84 4.85
N SER A 387 -7.95 8.63 4.11
CA SER A 387 -9.26 9.21 4.41
C SER A 387 -9.77 8.70 5.77
N PRO A 388 -10.55 9.49 6.52
CA PRO A 388 -11.09 9.04 7.80
C PRO A 388 -11.97 7.79 7.70
N PHE A 389 -12.47 7.47 6.51
CA PHE A 389 -13.31 6.29 6.23
C PHE A 389 -12.50 5.09 5.73
N SER A 390 -11.20 5.24 5.48
CA SER A 390 -10.29 4.17 5.10
C SER A 390 -9.58 3.58 6.32
N THR A 391 -9.00 2.38 6.16
CA THR A 391 -8.24 1.72 7.24
C THR A 391 -7.05 2.54 7.72
N GLY A 392 -6.35 3.25 6.82
CA GLY A 392 -5.20 4.08 7.16
C GLY A 392 -5.59 5.29 8.01
N GLY A 393 -6.57 6.05 7.57
CA GLY A 393 -7.05 7.23 8.30
C GLY A 393 -7.69 6.89 9.64
N ALA A 394 -8.45 5.78 9.71
CA ALA A 394 -9.09 5.30 10.92
C ALA A 394 -8.08 5.02 12.05
N VAL A 395 -6.86 4.54 11.73
CA VAL A 395 -5.80 4.33 12.73
C VAL A 395 -5.42 5.63 13.42
N PHE A 396 -5.22 6.72 12.66
CA PHE A 396 -4.89 8.03 13.24
C PHE A 396 -6.07 8.64 13.99
N MET A 397 -7.30 8.45 13.51
CA MET A 397 -8.51 8.87 14.22
C MET A 397 -8.66 8.16 15.58
N GLY A 398 -8.43 6.85 15.61
CA GLY A 398 -8.57 6.02 16.81
C GLY A 398 -7.53 6.31 17.91
N MET A 399 -6.39 6.94 17.57
CA MET A 399 -5.37 7.35 18.53
C MET A 399 -5.64 8.73 19.15
N ASN A 400 -6.55 9.51 18.55
CA ASN A 400 -6.97 10.77 19.13
C ASN A 400 -7.91 10.54 20.33
N ARG A 401 -7.55 11.09 21.50
CA ARG A 401 -8.34 11.00 22.73
C ARG A 401 -9.15 12.28 23.01
N ASP A 402 -8.98 13.31 22.20
CA ASP A 402 -9.62 14.59 22.36
C ASP A 402 -10.82 14.74 21.40
N GLU A 403 -12.03 14.69 21.93
CA GLU A 403 -13.27 14.82 21.15
C GLU A 403 -13.38 16.18 20.45
N SER A 404 -12.79 17.25 21.01
CA SER A 404 -12.80 18.58 20.42
C SER A 404 -12.02 18.63 19.09
N ILE A 405 -11.01 17.78 18.97
CA ILE A 405 -10.14 17.66 17.79
C ILE A 405 -10.75 16.69 16.75
N ALA A 406 -11.60 15.76 17.18
CA ALA A 406 -12.09 14.68 16.32
C ALA A 406 -12.79 15.18 15.05
N LYS A 407 -13.71 16.16 15.15
CA LYS A 407 -14.39 16.75 13.98
C LYS A 407 -13.40 17.44 13.03
N ARG A 408 -12.43 18.16 13.59
CA ARG A 408 -11.39 18.85 12.82
C ARG A 408 -10.48 17.85 12.11
N LEU A 409 -10.16 16.73 12.75
CA LEU A 409 -9.38 15.63 12.13
C LEU A 409 -10.11 15.03 10.94
N VAL A 410 -11.41 14.72 11.05
CA VAL A 410 -12.21 14.18 9.94
C VAL A 410 -12.17 15.13 8.73
N THR A 411 -12.54 16.39 8.94
CA THR A 411 -12.57 17.37 7.84
C THR A 411 -11.17 17.64 7.29
N GLY A 412 -10.17 17.74 8.17
CA GLY A 412 -8.80 18.01 7.78
C GLY A 412 -8.15 16.85 7.02
N GLN A 413 -8.40 15.60 7.40
CA GLN A 413 -7.93 14.45 6.64
C GLN A 413 -8.54 14.42 5.23
N LEU A 414 -9.81 14.75 5.07
CA LEU A 414 -10.43 14.88 3.74
C LEU A 414 -9.76 15.98 2.90
N VAL A 415 -9.46 17.13 3.51
CA VAL A 415 -8.70 18.19 2.83
C VAL A 415 -7.30 17.73 2.42
N VAL A 416 -6.59 17.02 3.29
CA VAL A 416 -5.25 16.46 2.96
C VAL A 416 -5.34 15.45 1.82
N CYS A 417 -6.35 14.58 1.83
CA CYS A 417 -6.60 13.63 0.73
C CYS A 417 -6.83 14.38 -0.60
N LEU A 418 -7.68 15.41 -0.58
CA LEU A 418 -7.97 16.22 -1.76
C LEU A 418 -6.70 16.93 -2.27
N LEU A 419 -5.92 17.54 -1.38
CA LEU A 419 -4.63 18.16 -1.73
C LEU A 419 -3.67 17.15 -2.36
N GLY A 420 -3.61 15.93 -1.81
CA GLY A 420 -2.79 14.85 -2.36
C GLY A 420 -3.24 14.43 -3.76
N VAL A 421 -4.54 14.25 -3.98
CA VAL A 421 -5.10 13.89 -5.30
C VAL A 421 -4.84 15.00 -6.32
N VAL A 422 -5.02 16.27 -5.95
CA VAL A 422 -4.72 17.40 -6.85
C VAL A 422 -3.23 17.46 -7.17
N LEU A 423 -2.36 17.35 -6.17
CA LEU A 423 -0.90 17.35 -6.35
C LEU A 423 -0.47 16.19 -7.25
N GLY A 424 -0.94 14.98 -6.94
CA GLY A 424 -0.68 13.78 -7.75
C GLY A 424 -1.19 13.93 -9.17
N GLY A 425 -2.41 14.45 -9.34
CA GLY A 425 -3.02 14.70 -10.63
C GLY A 425 -2.22 15.66 -11.51
N ILE A 426 -1.72 16.76 -10.93
CA ILE A 426 -0.84 17.71 -11.65
C ILE A 426 0.44 17.00 -12.12
N ILE A 427 1.11 16.26 -11.23
CA ILE A 427 2.35 15.54 -11.56
C ILE A 427 2.09 14.50 -12.66
N LEU A 428 0.99 13.74 -12.55
CA LEU A 428 0.62 12.74 -13.55
C LEU A 428 0.30 13.33 -14.91
N THR A 429 -0.35 14.49 -14.93
CA THR A 429 -0.62 15.21 -16.18
C THR A 429 0.68 15.66 -16.85
N ILE A 430 1.63 16.20 -16.06
CA ILE A 430 2.96 16.60 -16.57
C ILE A 430 3.69 15.36 -17.09
N LEU A 431 3.74 14.25 -16.35
CA LEU A 431 4.38 13.02 -16.78
C LEU A 431 3.72 12.42 -18.02
N GLY A 432 2.40 12.47 -18.14
CA GLY A 432 1.68 12.01 -19.32
C GLY A 432 1.86 12.87 -20.57
N ILE A 433 2.39 14.07 -20.43
CA ILE A 433 2.75 14.96 -21.57
C ILE A 433 4.22 14.75 -21.97
N VAL A 434 5.10 14.44 -20.99
CA VAL A 434 6.56 14.38 -21.19
C VAL A 434 7.02 12.99 -21.62
N LEU A 435 6.38 11.92 -21.14
CA LEU A 435 6.71 10.51 -21.40
C LEU A 435 5.73 9.88 -22.38
#